data_76bb18b7c405eede43ebacee3f6f1838
#
_entry.id   76bb18b7c405eede43ebacee3f6f1838
#
_cell.length_a   1.000
_cell.length_b   1.000
_cell.length_c   1.000
_cell.angle_alpha   90.00
_cell.angle_beta   90.00
_cell.angle_gamma   90.00
#
_symmetry.space_group_name_H-M   'P 1'
#
loop_
_entity.id
_entity.type
_entity.pdbx_description
1 polymer ?
#
loop_
_entity_poly.entity_id
_entity_poly.type
_entity_poly.pdbx_seq_one_letter_code
_entity_poly.pdbx_strand_id
1 'polypeptide(L)'
;MIDSIKIAVAGATGYIGIELVKILAKHPKAKIIYLCAQKSIGKKINTFNKDIKKKNLPKISHIRNINWNKIDVIFVALPNGEAHKLAISKPKKVKLIDLSADFRLDSIETYKKWYGKNLKSKKLLKKSIYSITEFKKKKLPYFNIISCPGCYPTSIQIPLIPIIKSKMINPKNIIVDSKSGYSGAGKNIKKKFNYKNLFNSVSAYGVGSHRHMAEIDQ
;
A
#
# COMPACT_ATOMS: atom_id res chain seq x y z
N MET A 1 10.49 -25.27 -14.74
CA MET A 1 10.07 -23.85 -14.91
C MET A 1 9.44 -23.39 -13.62
N ILE A 2 9.91 -22.29 -13.03
CA ILE A 2 9.30 -21.75 -11.80
C ILE A 2 7.95 -21.16 -12.19
N ASP A 3 6.87 -21.71 -11.66
CA ASP A 3 5.51 -21.23 -11.92
C ASP A 3 5.37 -19.75 -11.59
N SER A 4 4.79 -18.98 -12.51
CA SER A 4 4.56 -17.55 -12.32
C SER A 4 3.44 -17.30 -11.31
N ILE A 5 3.66 -16.41 -10.35
CA ILE A 5 2.66 -16.00 -9.36
C ILE A 5 1.57 -15.18 -10.06
N LYS A 6 0.33 -15.61 -9.94
CA LYS A 6 -0.85 -14.98 -10.55
C LYS A 6 -1.39 -13.88 -9.66
N ILE A 7 -1.46 -12.67 -10.19
CA ILE A 7 -1.66 -11.45 -9.40
C ILE A 7 -2.92 -10.70 -9.83
N ALA A 8 -3.67 -10.20 -8.84
CA ALA A 8 -4.65 -9.15 -9.02
C ALA A 8 -4.17 -7.84 -8.39
N VAL A 9 -4.45 -6.71 -9.02
CA VAL A 9 -4.17 -5.37 -8.50
C VAL A 9 -5.48 -4.61 -8.34
N ALA A 10 -5.91 -4.39 -7.11
CA ALA A 10 -7.06 -3.56 -6.77
C ALA A 10 -6.63 -2.10 -6.57
N GLY A 11 -7.28 -1.17 -7.27
CA GLY A 11 -6.88 0.23 -7.32
C GLY A 11 -5.81 0.53 -8.38
N ALA A 12 -5.76 -0.26 -9.46
CA ALA A 12 -4.73 -0.21 -10.50
C ALA A 12 -4.55 1.16 -11.17
N THR A 13 -5.57 2.01 -11.19
CA THR A 13 -5.53 3.34 -11.83
C THR A 13 -5.13 4.47 -10.86
N GLY A 14 -4.93 4.19 -9.57
CA GLY A 14 -4.38 5.13 -8.60
C GLY A 14 -2.87 5.35 -8.80
N TYR A 15 -2.26 6.36 -8.17
CA TYR A 15 -0.82 6.58 -8.25
C TYR A 15 -0.02 5.35 -7.81
N ILE A 16 -0.32 4.82 -6.62
CA ILE A 16 0.34 3.61 -6.10
C ILE A 16 0.09 2.41 -7.04
N GLY A 17 -1.16 2.24 -7.51
CA GLY A 17 -1.53 1.13 -8.38
C GLY A 17 -0.80 1.16 -9.72
N ILE A 18 -0.64 2.33 -10.34
CA ILE A 18 0.10 2.51 -11.59
C ILE A 18 1.58 2.15 -11.39
N GLU A 19 2.24 2.67 -10.35
CA GLU A 19 3.64 2.36 -10.07
C GLU A 19 3.83 0.86 -9.77
N LEU A 20 2.92 0.26 -9.00
CA LEU A 20 2.93 -1.18 -8.76
C LEU A 20 2.80 -1.98 -10.05
N VAL A 21 1.88 -1.61 -10.94
CA VAL A 21 1.72 -2.29 -12.25
C VAL A 21 2.98 -2.16 -13.10
N LYS A 22 3.67 -1.01 -13.09
CA LYS A 22 4.96 -0.82 -13.80
C LYS A 22 6.02 -1.81 -13.30
N ILE A 23 6.12 -1.98 -11.98
CA ILE A 23 7.07 -2.91 -11.36
C ILE A 23 6.70 -4.36 -11.69
N LEU A 24 5.45 -4.75 -11.45
CA LEU A 24 4.98 -6.12 -11.68
C LEU A 24 5.02 -6.53 -13.15
N ALA A 25 4.78 -5.59 -14.07
CA ALA A 25 4.84 -5.86 -15.51
C ALA A 25 6.24 -6.26 -15.98
N LYS A 26 7.29 -5.82 -15.28
CA LYS A 26 8.70 -6.15 -15.55
C LYS A 26 9.20 -7.34 -14.74
N HIS A 27 8.46 -7.76 -13.71
CA HIS A 27 8.93 -8.80 -12.79
C HIS A 27 8.84 -10.20 -13.46
N PRO A 28 9.92 -11.00 -13.50
CA PRO A 28 9.97 -12.24 -14.26
C PRO A 28 9.02 -13.32 -13.74
N LYS A 29 8.71 -13.32 -12.46
CA LYS A 29 7.83 -14.31 -11.81
C LYS A 29 6.40 -13.78 -11.58
N ALA A 30 6.03 -12.59 -12.06
CA ALA A 30 4.71 -12.00 -11.86
C ALA A 30 3.86 -12.08 -13.13
N LYS A 31 2.67 -12.67 -13.01
CA LYS A 31 1.66 -12.67 -14.06
C LYS A 31 0.42 -11.92 -13.58
N ILE A 32 0.21 -10.71 -14.09
CA ILE A 32 -0.98 -9.92 -13.76
C ILE A 32 -2.18 -10.51 -14.48
N ILE A 33 -3.17 -11.01 -13.72
CA ILE A 33 -4.41 -11.61 -14.23
C ILE A 33 -5.56 -10.60 -14.19
N TYR A 34 -5.61 -9.75 -13.16
CA TYR A 34 -6.64 -8.72 -13.02
C TYR A 34 -6.05 -7.37 -12.67
N LEU A 35 -6.54 -6.34 -13.35
CA LEU A 35 -6.36 -4.93 -13.01
C LEU A 35 -7.73 -4.37 -12.66
N CYS A 36 -7.94 -3.98 -11.39
CA CYS A 36 -9.26 -3.58 -10.92
C CYS A 36 -9.31 -2.10 -10.55
N ALA A 37 -10.40 -1.46 -10.98
CA ALA A 37 -10.77 -0.10 -10.60
C ALA A 37 -12.30 0.04 -10.55
N GLN A 38 -12.80 1.14 -9.95
CA GLN A 38 -14.23 1.46 -9.95
C GLN A 38 -14.66 2.16 -11.24
N LYS A 39 -13.76 2.98 -11.79
CA LYS A 39 -13.98 3.73 -13.03
C LYS A 39 -13.07 3.19 -14.12
N SER A 40 -13.40 3.54 -15.38
CA SER A 40 -12.55 3.20 -16.54
C SER A 40 -12.49 1.71 -16.89
N ILE A 41 -13.54 0.97 -16.56
CA ILE A 41 -13.69 -0.44 -16.92
C ILE A 41 -13.62 -0.59 -18.44
N GLY A 42 -12.95 -1.66 -18.90
CA GLY A 42 -12.72 -1.94 -20.33
C GLY A 42 -11.51 -1.22 -20.94
N LYS A 43 -10.99 -0.15 -20.31
CA LYS A 43 -9.81 0.57 -20.80
C LYS A 43 -8.52 -0.22 -20.56
N LYS A 44 -7.52 0.01 -21.41
CA LYS A 44 -6.15 -0.51 -21.19
C LYS A 44 -5.42 0.34 -20.17
N ILE A 45 -4.57 -0.25 -19.34
CA ILE A 45 -3.83 0.46 -18.29
C ILE A 45 -2.84 1.49 -18.85
N ASN A 46 -2.28 1.25 -20.03
CA ASN A 46 -1.35 2.17 -20.68
C ASN A 46 -1.98 3.51 -21.09
N THR A 47 -3.32 3.62 -21.13
CA THR A 47 -4.00 4.91 -21.30
C THR A 47 -3.83 5.83 -20.08
N PHE A 48 -3.46 5.30 -18.92
CA PHE A 48 -3.20 6.05 -17.69
C PHE A 48 -1.71 6.35 -17.48
N ASN A 49 -0.84 5.55 -18.07
CA ASN A 49 0.59 5.78 -18.03
C ASN A 49 1.27 5.10 -19.23
N LYS A 50 1.85 5.91 -20.11
CA LYS A 50 2.50 5.45 -21.36
C LYS A 50 3.78 4.64 -21.13
N ASP A 51 4.41 4.74 -19.94
CA ASP A 51 5.61 3.96 -19.57
C ASP A 51 5.30 2.47 -19.38
N ILE A 52 4.03 2.10 -19.24
CA ILE A 52 3.61 0.70 -19.18
C ILE A 52 3.60 0.14 -20.59
N LYS A 53 4.77 -0.34 -21.06
CA LYS A 53 4.97 -0.84 -22.44
C LYS A 53 4.50 -2.28 -22.68
N LYS A 54 4.21 -3.06 -21.62
CA LYS A 54 3.79 -4.46 -21.75
C LYS A 54 2.43 -4.57 -22.46
N LYS A 55 2.42 -5.18 -23.64
CA LYS A 55 1.24 -5.20 -24.54
C LYS A 55 0.10 -6.10 -24.04
N ASN A 56 0.40 -7.19 -23.35
CA ASN A 56 -0.57 -8.24 -22.98
C ASN A 56 -1.07 -8.15 -21.54
N LEU A 57 -1.25 -6.93 -21.01
CA LEU A 57 -1.90 -6.73 -19.72
C LEU A 57 -3.43 -6.79 -19.87
N PRO A 58 -4.15 -7.32 -18.86
CA PRO A 58 -5.60 -7.36 -18.91
C PRO A 58 -6.20 -5.95 -18.95
N LYS A 59 -7.37 -5.81 -19.56
CA LYS A 59 -8.17 -4.59 -19.48
C LYS A 59 -8.63 -4.39 -18.04
N ILE A 60 -8.88 -3.13 -17.67
CA ILE A 60 -9.40 -2.78 -16.34
C ILE A 60 -10.79 -3.40 -16.18
N SER A 61 -11.00 -4.08 -15.06
CA SER A 61 -12.26 -4.72 -14.69
C SER A 61 -12.76 -4.26 -13.33
N HIS A 62 -13.99 -4.59 -12.99
CA HIS A 62 -14.49 -4.41 -11.64
C HIS A 62 -13.94 -5.48 -10.71
N ILE A 63 -13.70 -5.14 -9.44
CA ILE A 63 -13.15 -6.08 -8.45
C ILE A 63 -14.05 -7.31 -8.23
N ARG A 64 -15.36 -7.17 -8.42
CA ARG A 64 -16.33 -8.28 -8.35
C ARG A 64 -16.11 -9.36 -9.42
N ASN A 65 -15.40 -9.02 -10.49
CA ASN A 65 -15.12 -9.94 -11.60
C ASN A 65 -13.90 -10.83 -11.34
N ILE A 66 -13.25 -10.71 -10.18
CA ILE A 66 -12.12 -11.56 -9.81
C ILE A 66 -12.58 -12.99 -9.60
N ASN A 67 -12.08 -13.89 -10.42
CA ASN A 67 -12.13 -15.32 -10.11
C ASN A 67 -10.96 -15.66 -9.17
N TRP A 68 -11.26 -15.83 -7.90
CA TRP A 68 -10.29 -16.09 -6.84
C TRP A 68 -9.48 -17.37 -7.04
N ASN A 69 -10.00 -18.33 -7.81
CA ASN A 69 -9.27 -19.56 -8.12
C ASN A 69 -8.15 -19.37 -9.14
N LYS A 70 -8.13 -18.23 -9.84
CA LYS A 70 -7.14 -17.89 -10.84
C LYS A 70 -6.01 -17.00 -10.33
N ILE A 71 -5.98 -16.66 -9.04
CA ILE A 71 -4.96 -15.78 -8.47
C ILE A 71 -4.37 -16.36 -7.17
N ASP A 72 -3.12 -16.04 -6.94
CA ASP A 72 -2.35 -16.42 -5.76
C ASP A 72 -2.23 -15.23 -4.78
N VAL A 73 -2.14 -14.02 -5.32
CA VAL A 73 -1.91 -12.79 -4.55
C VAL A 73 -2.81 -11.67 -5.05
N ILE A 74 -3.37 -10.90 -4.13
CA ILE A 74 -4.00 -9.61 -4.42
C ILE A 74 -3.26 -8.47 -3.73
N PHE A 75 -2.84 -7.48 -4.51
CA PHE A 75 -2.35 -6.19 -4.02
C PHE A 75 -3.52 -5.22 -3.92
N VAL A 76 -3.61 -4.51 -2.79
CA VAL A 76 -4.72 -3.60 -2.51
C VAL A 76 -4.20 -2.19 -2.31
N ALA A 77 -4.44 -1.32 -3.30
CA ALA A 77 -4.14 0.11 -3.28
C ALA A 77 -5.44 0.94 -3.34
N LEU A 78 -6.34 0.65 -2.42
CA LEU A 78 -7.69 1.23 -2.31
C LEU A 78 -7.76 2.22 -1.14
N PRO A 79 -8.83 3.03 -1.05
CA PRO A 79 -9.08 3.86 0.13
C PRO A 79 -9.19 3.02 1.41
N ASN A 80 -8.87 3.65 2.56
CA ASN A 80 -8.93 3.02 3.88
C ASN A 80 -10.30 2.36 4.14
N GLY A 81 -10.29 1.17 4.75
CA GLY A 81 -11.45 0.33 5.03
C GLY A 81 -11.78 -0.70 3.94
N GLU A 82 -11.26 -0.54 2.72
CA GLU A 82 -11.55 -1.45 1.61
C GLU A 82 -10.68 -2.72 1.62
N ALA A 83 -9.41 -2.61 2.02
CA ALA A 83 -8.56 -3.79 2.18
C ALA A 83 -9.09 -4.74 3.25
N HIS A 84 -9.61 -4.19 4.33
CA HIS A 84 -10.23 -4.97 5.41
C HIS A 84 -11.48 -5.73 4.93
N LYS A 85 -12.35 -5.09 4.14
CA LYS A 85 -13.53 -5.75 3.53
C LYS A 85 -13.11 -6.91 2.62
N LEU A 86 -12.10 -6.70 1.79
CA LEU A 86 -11.56 -7.74 0.92
C LEU A 86 -10.94 -8.89 1.71
N ALA A 87 -10.25 -8.60 2.80
CA ALA A 87 -9.65 -9.61 3.65
C ALA A 87 -10.69 -10.53 4.30
N ILE A 88 -11.90 -10.01 4.59
CA ILE A 88 -13.02 -10.81 5.10
C ILE A 88 -13.56 -11.77 4.02
N SER A 89 -13.68 -11.31 2.78
CA SER A 89 -14.36 -12.03 1.70
C SER A 89 -13.43 -12.92 0.86
N LYS A 90 -12.12 -12.68 0.86
CA LYS A 90 -11.18 -13.47 0.05
C LYS A 90 -10.99 -14.89 0.58
N PRO A 91 -10.74 -15.88 -0.29
CA PRO A 91 -10.33 -17.22 0.13
C PRO A 91 -9.03 -17.22 0.92
N LYS A 92 -8.90 -18.14 1.89
CA LYS A 92 -7.68 -18.25 2.73
C LYS A 92 -6.42 -18.50 1.93
N LYS A 93 -6.50 -19.22 0.82
CA LYS A 93 -5.34 -19.54 -0.05
C LYS A 93 -4.72 -18.32 -0.73
N VAL A 94 -5.49 -17.25 -0.97
CA VAL A 94 -5.00 -16.04 -1.63
C VAL A 94 -4.32 -15.13 -0.60
N LYS A 95 -3.07 -14.75 -0.83
CA LYS A 95 -2.39 -13.75 0.00
C LYS A 95 -2.88 -12.34 -0.36
N LEU A 96 -2.99 -11.47 0.65
CA LEU A 96 -3.35 -10.07 0.48
C LEU A 96 -2.16 -9.20 0.90
N ILE A 97 -1.71 -8.33 0.00
CA ILE A 97 -0.70 -7.31 0.28
C ILE A 97 -1.41 -5.96 0.31
N ASP A 98 -1.50 -5.40 1.51
CA ASP A 98 -2.18 -4.13 1.77
C ASP A 98 -1.21 -2.95 1.64
N LEU A 99 -1.45 -2.12 0.64
CA LEU A 99 -0.75 -0.84 0.42
C LEU A 99 -1.58 0.35 0.94
N SER A 100 -2.75 0.06 1.53
CA SER A 100 -3.56 1.07 2.23
C SER A 100 -3.09 1.23 3.69
N ALA A 101 -3.99 1.37 4.63
CA ALA A 101 -3.61 1.52 6.04
C ALA A 101 -4.35 0.55 6.97
N ASP A 102 -5.17 -0.36 6.41
CA ASP A 102 -6.14 -1.11 7.21
C ASP A 102 -5.50 -2.13 8.16
N PHE A 103 -4.29 -2.55 7.87
CA PHE A 103 -3.56 -3.55 8.67
C PHE A 103 -2.22 -3.04 9.21
N ARG A 104 -2.03 -1.71 9.25
CA ARG A 104 -0.77 -1.12 9.73
C ARG A 104 -0.68 -1.05 11.24
N LEU A 105 -1.81 -0.87 11.93
CA LEU A 105 -1.87 -0.71 13.38
C LEU A 105 -2.39 -1.97 14.05
N ASP A 106 -1.84 -2.31 15.20
CA ASP A 106 -2.16 -3.54 15.94
C ASP A 106 -3.49 -3.47 16.69
N SER A 107 -4.05 -2.25 16.89
CA SER A 107 -5.28 -2.01 17.63
C SER A 107 -6.36 -1.37 16.75
N ILE A 108 -7.59 -1.89 16.86
CA ILE A 108 -8.78 -1.32 16.21
C ILE A 108 -9.07 0.08 16.78
N GLU A 109 -8.89 0.25 18.07
CA GLU A 109 -9.12 1.49 18.79
C GLU A 109 -8.14 2.58 18.29
N THR A 110 -6.86 2.23 18.20
CA THR A 110 -5.83 3.10 17.63
C THR A 110 -6.13 3.43 16.17
N TYR A 111 -6.52 2.43 15.37
CA TYR A 111 -6.92 2.65 13.99
C TYR A 111 -8.12 3.60 13.88
N LYS A 112 -9.15 3.42 14.71
CA LYS A 112 -10.32 4.32 14.75
C LYS A 112 -9.93 5.75 15.11
N LYS A 113 -9.07 5.94 16.12
CA LYS A 113 -8.56 7.25 16.54
C LYS A 113 -7.86 7.99 15.40
N TRP A 114 -6.96 7.31 14.67
CA TRP A 114 -6.11 7.94 13.65
C TRP A 114 -6.72 7.98 12.24
N TYR A 115 -7.58 7.02 11.89
CA TYR A 115 -8.17 6.90 10.55
C TYR A 115 -9.66 7.21 10.51
N GLY A 116 -10.33 7.39 11.65
CA GLY A 116 -11.76 7.73 11.76
C GLY A 116 -12.70 6.62 11.28
N LYS A 117 -12.22 5.37 11.16
CA LYS A 117 -13.01 4.24 10.65
C LYS A 117 -12.94 3.04 11.59
N ASN A 118 -14.02 2.29 11.63
CA ASN A 118 -14.08 1.03 12.38
C ASN A 118 -13.66 -0.15 11.49
N LEU A 119 -12.71 -0.95 11.97
CA LEU A 119 -12.41 -2.26 11.41
C LEU A 119 -13.29 -3.31 12.07
N LYS A 120 -13.88 -4.22 11.28
CA LYS A 120 -14.89 -5.18 11.78
C LYS A 120 -14.29 -6.43 12.43
N SER A 121 -13.00 -6.70 12.29
CA SER A 121 -12.42 -7.98 12.72
C SER A 121 -11.04 -7.83 13.34
N LYS A 122 -11.01 -7.90 14.68
CA LYS A 122 -9.76 -7.99 15.46
C LYS A 122 -8.96 -9.25 15.13
N LYS A 123 -9.64 -10.33 14.75
CA LYS A 123 -9.02 -11.61 14.35
C LYS A 123 -8.16 -11.47 13.09
N LEU A 124 -8.53 -10.59 12.15
CA LEU A 124 -7.73 -10.35 10.95
C LEU A 124 -6.46 -9.55 11.24
N LEU A 125 -6.50 -8.60 12.16
CA LEU A 125 -5.29 -7.88 12.61
C LEU A 125 -4.26 -8.87 13.18
N LYS A 126 -4.68 -9.80 14.04
CA LYS A 126 -3.80 -10.84 14.59
C LYS A 126 -3.21 -11.79 13.53
N LYS A 127 -3.83 -11.88 12.34
CA LYS A 127 -3.35 -12.70 11.21
C LYS A 127 -2.59 -11.91 10.15
N SER A 128 -2.38 -10.63 10.39
CA SER A 128 -1.60 -9.75 9.53
C SER A 128 -0.21 -9.51 10.11
N ILE A 129 0.69 -9.11 9.23
CA ILE A 129 2.02 -8.64 9.60
C ILE A 129 2.27 -7.27 8.98
N TYR A 130 2.59 -6.27 9.79
CA TYR A 130 3.15 -5.01 9.33
C TYR A 130 4.63 -5.21 9.02
N SER A 131 5.08 -4.89 7.82
CA SER A 131 6.41 -5.28 7.39
C SER A 131 7.04 -4.34 6.37
N ILE A 132 8.25 -3.90 6.70
CA ILE A 132 9.29 -3.62 5.72
C ILE A 132 9.94 -4.97 5.41
N THR A 133 9.88 -5.39 4.16
CA THR A 133 10.25 -6.74 3.71
C THR A 133 11.68 -7.11 4.10
N GLU A 134 12.61 -6.16 4.01
CA GLU A 134 14.02 -6.31 4.33
C GLU A 134 14.26 -6.82 5.75
N PHE A 135 13.43 -6.37 6.69
CA PHE A 135 13.61 -6.74 8.12
C PHE A 135 12.79 -7.95 8.56
N LYS A 136 11.74 -8.30 7.81
CA LYS A 136 10.82 -9.38 8.22
C LYS A 136 10.66 -10.48 7.17
N LYS A 137 11.51 -10.56 6.15
CA LYS A 137 11.44 -11.50 5.02
C LYS A 137 11.15 -12.94 5.43
N LYS A 138 11.87 -13.45 6.44
CA LYS A 138 11.72 -14.84 6.94
C LYS A 138 10.33 -15.12 7.55
N LYS A 139 9.61 -14.08 8.04
CA LYS A 139 8.28 -14.22 8.67
C LYS A 139 7.14 -14.13 7.65
N LEU A 140 7.31 -13.44 6.51
CA LEU A 140 6.26 -13.18 5.55
C LEU A 140 5.52 -14.44 5.03
N PRO A 141 6.19 -15.59 4.77
CA PRO A 141 5.49 -16.78 4.29
C PRO A 141 4.39 -17.30 5.21
N TYR A 142 4.50 -17.05 6.51
CA TYR A 142 3.53 -17.53 7.51
C TYR A 142 2.27 -16.67 7.61
N PHE A 143 2.23 -15.51 6.95
CA PHE A 143 1.10 -14.59 7.01
C PHE A 143 0.34 -14.54 5.69
N ASN A 144 -0.99 -14.47 5.79
CA ASN A 144 -1.89 -14.32 4.64
C ASN A 144 -2.27 -12.86 4.35
N ILE A 145 -1.97 -11.95 5.27
CA ILE A 145 -2.15 -10.52 5.12
C ILE A 145 -0.84 -9.84 5.47
N ILE A 146 -0.30 -9.09 4.52
CA ILE A 146 0.96 -8.36 4.67
C ILE A 146 0.63 -6.89 4.47
N SER A 147 0.88 -6.07 5.48
CA SER A 147 0.66 -4.63 5.42
C SER A 147 1.96 -3.90 5.14
N CYS A 148 1.94 -3.07 4.10
CA CYS A 148 3.07 -2.23 3.75
C CYS A 148 3.01 -0.91 4.53
N PRO A 149 4.14 -0.40 5.04
CA PRO A 149 4.22 0.88 5.72
C PRO A 149 3.76 2.07 4.88
N GLY A 150 3.40 3.16 5.53
CA GLY A 150 3.25 4.46 4.89
C GLY A 150 4.58 5.03 4.41
N CYS A 151 4.54 6.09 3.60
CA CYS A 151 5.75 6.68 3.00
C CYS A 151 6.72 7.23 4.06
N TYR A 152 6.25 7.99 5.04
CA TYR A 152 7.09 8.49 6.13
C TYR A 152 7.62 7.35 7.01
N PRO A 153 6.82 6.39 7.52
CA PRO A 153 7.35 5.25 8.25
C PRO A 153 8.42 4.48 7.45
N THR A 154 8.23 4.32 6.14
CA THR A 154 9.23 3.67 5.28
C THR A 154 10.54 4.47 5.23
N SER A 155 10.46 5.79 4.98
CA SER A 155 11.65 6.64 4.88
C SER A 155 12.42 6.78 6.20
N ILE A 156 11.73 6.63 7.33
CA ILE A 156 12.30 6.72 8.68
C ILE A 156 12.86 5.36 9.13
N GLN A 157 12.08 4.30 8.99
CA GLN A 157 12.43 2.99 9.55
C GLN A 157 13.57 2.30 8.77
N ILE A 158 13.64 2.47 7.46
CA ILE A 158 14.70 1.86 6.67
C ILE A 158 16.09 2.30 7.14
N PRO A 159 16.41 3.59 7.30
CA PRO A 159 17.72 4.01 7.79
C PRO A 159 17.89 3.81 9.30
N LEU A 160 16.86 4.04 10.12
CA LEU A 160 17.01 4.04 11.58
C LEU A 160 17.11 2.64 12.20
N ILE A 161 16.32 1.67 11.72
CA ILE A 161 16.31 0.33 12.33
C ILE A 161 17.69 -0.32 12.36
N PRO A 162 18.49 -0.33 11.29
CA PRO A 162 19.84 -0.89 11.32
C PRO A 162 20.76 -0.19 12.33
N ILE A 163 20.73 1.13 12.35
CA ILE A 163 21.60 1.98 13.17
C ILE A 163 21.28 1.79 14.66
N ILE A 164 20.00 1.76 15.01
CA ILE A 164 19.55 1.52 16.39
C ILE A 164 19.89 0.09 16.82
N LYS A 165 19.65 -0.92 15.97
CA LYS A 165 19.98 -2.31 16.27
C LYS A 165 21.47 -2.55 16.47
N SER A 166 22.30 -1.83 15.75
CA SER A 166 23.77 -1.87 15.89
C SER A 166 24.27 -1.02 17.07
N LYS A 167 23.37 -0.39 17.84
CA LYS A 167 23.72 0.51 18.97
C LYS A 167 24.67 1.65 18.60
N MET A 168 24.63 2.10 17.35
CA MET A 168 25.48 3.17 16.84
C MET A 168 25.03 4.57 17.28
N ILE A 169 23.76 4.70 17.67
CA ILE A 169 23.18 5.97 18.16
C ILE A 169 22.38 5.73 19.43
N ASN A 170 22.24 6.79 20.23
CA ASN A 170 21.29 6.81 21.32
C ASN A 170 19.88 7.03 20.72
N PRO A 171 18.89 6.14 20.97
CA PRO A 171 17.53 6.30 20.45
C PRO A 171 16.71 7.39 21.15
N LYS A 172 17.25 8.03 22.18
CA LYS A 172 16.60 9.17 22.84
C LYS A 172 16.79 10.44 22.00
N ASN A 173 15.73 11.23 21.87
CA ASN A 173 15.74 12.54 21.22
C ASN A 173 16.13 12.49 19.72
N ILE A 174 15.62 11.52 18.99
CA ILE A 174 15.81 11.46 17.54
C ILE A 174 14.94 12.54 16.88
N ILE A 175 15.57 13.41 16.11
CA ILE A 175 14.88 14.42 15.29
C ILE A 175 14.84 13.91 13.86
N VAL A 176 13.64 13.88 13.26
CA VAL A 176 13.42 13.46 11.86
C VAL A 176 12.83 14.62 11.08
N ASP A 177 13.59 15.09 10.08
CA ASP A 177 13.10 16.05 9.09
C ASP A 177 12.78 15.31 7.78
N SER A 178 11.50 14.98 7.56
CA SER A 178 11.05 14.20 6.42
C SER A 178 10.10 15.01 5.54
N LYS A 179 10.43 15.10 4.26
CA LYS A 179 9.68 15.87 3.27
C LYS A 179 8.97 14.95 2.27
N SER A 180 7.73 15.29 1.93
CA SER A 180 6.90 14.56 0.96
C SER A 180 6.60 15.43 -0.25
N GLY A 181 6.79 14.89 -1.43
CA GLY A 181 6.36 15.54 -2.65
C GLY A 181 4.82 15.60 -2.75
N TYR A 182 4.32 16.52 -3.56
CA TYR A 182 2.90 16.80 -3.79
C TYR A 182 2.08 15.55 -4.15
N SER A 183 2.64 14.62 -4.92
CA SER A 183 1.99 13.37 -5.32
C SER A 183 1.60 12.48 -4.13
N GLY A 184 2.26 12.63 -2.97
CA GLY A 184 1.94 11.90 -1.75
C GLY A 184 0.51 12.14 -1.23
N ALA A 185 -0.08 13.28 -1.57
CA ALA A 185 -1.46 13.59 -1.21
C ALA A 185 -2.52 12.92 -2.13
N GLY A 186 -2.10 12.22 -3.18
CA GLY A 186 -2.98 11.49 -4.09
C GLY A 186 -3.66 12.35 -5.15
N LYS A 187 -4.50 11.72 -5.98
CA LYS A 187 -5.15 12.38 -7.14
C LYS A 187 -6.19 13.45 -6.79
N ASN A 188 -6.77 13.40 -5.60
CA ASN A 188 -7.89 14.28 -5.20
C ASN A 188 -7.45 15.65 -4.67
N ILE A 189 -6.17 15.94 -4.68
CA ILE A 189 -5.59 17.14 -4.13
C ILE A 189 -5.96 18.44 -4.88
N LYS A 190 -6.42 18.31 -6.13
CA LYS A 190 -6.79 19.43 -7.00
C LYS A 190 -7.71 20.47 -6.36
N LYS A 191 -8.48 20.10 -5.32
CA LYS A 191 -9.43 21.00 -4.63
C LYS A 191 -8.81 21.80 -3.48
N LYS A 192 -7.60 21.46 -3.00
CA LYS A 192 -7.01 22.06 -1.79
C LYS A 192 -5.88 23.06 -2.02
N PHE A 193 -5.26 23.04 -3.19
CA PHE A 193 -4.07 23.84 -3.46
C PHE A 193 -4.20 24.65 -4.74
N ASN A 194 -3.85 25.93 -4.65
CA ASN A 194 -3.70 26.79 -5.81
C ASN A 194 -2.41 26.42 -6.55
N TYR A 195 -2.54 25.90 -7.75
CA TYR A 195 -1.42 25.39 -8.55
C TYR A 195 -0.26 26.38 -8.78
N LYS A 196 -0.56 27.69 -8.81
CA LYS A 196 0.44 28.73 -9.10
C LYS A 196 1.58 28.78 -8.08
N ASN A 197 1.33 28.35 -6.81
CA ASN A 197 2.29 28.47 -5.72
C ASN A 197 2.92 27.13 -5.30
N LEU A 198 2.56 26.02 -5.94
CA LEU A 198 2.99 24.68 -5.51
C LEU A 198 4.46 24.40 -5.73
N PHE A 199 5.04 24.91 -6.81
CA PHE A 199 6.42 24.61 -7.18
C PHE A 199 7.48 25.27 -6.29
N ASN A 200 7.10 26.34 -5.59
CA ASN A 200 8.01 27.16 -4.79
C ASN A 200 7.63 27.20 -3.31
N SER A 201 6.77 26.28 -2.85
CA SER A 201 6.29 26.30 -1.47
C SER A 201 6.57 24.99 -0.72
N VAL A 202 6.91 25.13 0.55
CA VAL A 202 6.97 24.03 1.52
C VAL A 202 6.04 24.39 2.66
N SER A 203 5.15 23.46 3.03
CA SER A 203 4.22 23.69 4.13
C SER A 203 4.15 22.47 5.05
N ALA A 204 4.12 22.73 6.36
CA ALA A 204 3.80 21.68 7.34
C ALA A 204 2.31 21.31 7.23
N TYR A 205 2.01 20.02 7.42
CA TYR A 205 0.64 19.54 7.45
C TYR A 205 0.48 18.43 8.49
N GLY A 206 -0.73 18.30 9.03
CA GLY A 206 -1.03 17.27 10.04
C GLY A 206 -0.24 17.44 11.33
N VAL A 207 0.13 18.67 11.70
CA VAL A 207 0.91 18.97 12.91
C VAL A 207 0.17 18.41 14.13
N GLY A 208 0.88 17.59 14.94
CA GLY A 208 0.32 16.91 16.11
C GLY A 208 -0.73 15.82 15.82
N SER A 209 -1.14 15.62 14.55
CA SER A 209 -2.23 14.71 14.18
C SER A 209 -1.98 13.89 12.92
N HIS A 210 -0.73 13.81 12.46
CA HIS A 210 -0.40 13.03 11.25
C HIS A 210 -0.54 11.53 11.50
N ARG A 211 -1.32 10.85 10.66
CA ARG A 211 -1.67 9.42 10.80
C ARG A 211 -0.48 8.47 10.90
N HIS A 212 0.64 8.81 10.26
CA HIS A 212 1.84 7.99 10.32
C HIS A 212 2.56 8.04 11.67
N MET A 213 2.22 8.97 12.58
CA MET A 213 2.77 8.97 13.95
C MET A 213 2.48 7.64 14.63
N ALA A 214 1.23 7.17 14.57
CA ALA A 214 0.86 5.89 15.17
C ALA A 214 1.59 4.67 14.57
N GLU A 215 2.03 4.76 13.29
CA GLU A 215 2.85 3.69 12.68
C GLU A 215 4.30 3.71 13.15
N ILE A 216 4.82 4.91 13.48
CA ILE A 216 6.21 5.09 13.90
C ILE A 216 6.35 4.73 15.37
N ASP A 217 5.33 5.03 16.16
CA ASP A 217 5.31 4.81 17.61
C ASP A 217 5.18 3.33 18.03
N GLN A 218 4.61 2.45 17.16
CA GLN A 218 4.46 1.03 17.42
C GLN A 218 5.69 0.21 16.97
#